data_3ca90d5712f79175be72788ae93fc9e2
#
_entry.id   3ca90d5712f79175be72788ae93fc9e2
#
_cell.length_a   1.000
_cell.length_b   1.000
_cell.length_c   1.000
_cell.angle_alpha   90.00
_cell.angle_beta   90.00
_cell.angle_gamma   90.00
#
_symmetry.space_group_name_H-M   'P 1'
#
loop_
_entity.id
_entity.type
_entity.pdbx_description
1 polymer ?
#
loop_
_entity_poly.entity_id
_entity_poly.type
_entity_poly.pdbx_seq_one_letter_code
_entity_poly.pdbx_strand_id
1 'polypeptide(L)'
;TAAAYRKIWTEEGSPLITMSERVRQLVDEKLDFPVYLGMRYGEPSIPAVVDQILGDGVEELFVIPLYPHYAASSYETAVVRLEEVIQEKGSKLETTQMQPFYGDDDYIGALVETAREDLARDYDHLLMSFHGIPIRHLRKADPSGSHCQVVETCCETPHPCHNTCYRHHSLETARQFVKSAGIPDDKWSVSFQSRLGRDPWMEPYTDQEIARLAKDGVKKLL
;
A
#
# COMPACT_ATOMS: atom_id res chain seq x y z
N THR A 1 3.05 -20.42 10.00
CA THR A 1 3.35 -18.99 9.77
C THR A 1 4.81 -18.68 10.07
N ALA A 2 5.37 -18.96 11.28
CA ALA A 2 6.78 -18.70 11.60
C ALA A 2 7.77 -19.38 10.62
N ALA A 3 7.48 -20.63 10.19
CA ALA A 3 8.31 -21.35 9.22
C ALA A 3 8.31 -20.70 7.82
N ALA A 4 7.23 -20.02 7.42
CA ALA A 4 7.18 -19.27 6.16
C ALA A 4 8.05 -18.00 6.26
N TYR A 5 7.95 -17.27 7.37
CA TYR A 5 8.78 -16.08 7.59
C TYR A 5 10.28 -16.39 7.62
N ARG A 6 10.69 -17.52 8.23
CA ARG A 6 12.11 -17.93 8.24
C ARG A 6 12.72 -18.07 6.85
N LYS A 7 11.91 -18.37 5.82
CA LYS A 7 12.41 -18.54 4.45
C LYS A 7 12.79 -17.23 3.77
N ILE A 8 12.23 -16.12 4.23
CA ILE A 8 12.49 -14.79 3.67
C ILE A 8 13.38 -13.93 4.58
N TRP A 9 13.69 -14.41 5.81
CA TRP A 9 14.59 -13.71 6.72
C TRP A 9 16.02 -13.78 6.18
N THR A 10 16.69 -12.64 6.18
CA THR A 10 18.11 -12.53 5.79
C THR A 10 19.02 -12.55 7.02
N GLU A 11 20.33 -12.54 6.81
CA GLU A 11 21.31 -12.38 7.89
C GLU A 11 21.16 -11.02 8.60
N GLU A 12 20.65 -10.00 7.87
CA GLU A 12 20.39 -8.66 8.39
C GLU A 12 19.03 -8.54 9.11
N GLY A 13 18.21 -9.60 9.10
CA GLY A 13 16.90 -9.65 9.75
C GLY A 13 15.71 -9.64 8.80
N SER A 14 14.63 -8.97 9.19
CA SER A 14 13.41 -8.85 8.39
C SER A 14 13.63 -7.96 7.17
N PRO A 15 13.39 -8.44 5.94
CA PRO A 15 13.48 -7.59 4.74
C PRO A 15 12.64 -6.32 4.82
N LEU A 16 11.48 -6.37 5.47
CA LEU A 16 10.64 -5.18 5.66
C LEU A 16 11.39 -4.11 6.47
N ILE A 17 12.04 -4.49 7.55
CA ILE A 17 12.76 -3.55 8.42
C ILE A 17 14.02 -3.03 7.72
N THR A 18 14.82 -3.92 7.13
CA THR A 18 16.07 -3.53 6.47
C THR A 18 15.83 -2.62 5.26
N MET A 19 14.80 -2.92 4.47
CA MET A 19 14.42 -2.07 3.34
C MET A 19 13.85 -0.72 3.80
N SER A 20 13.02 -0.70 4.84
CA SER A 20 12.49 0.56 5.41
C SER A 20 13.62 1.43 5.97
N GLU A 21 14.59 0.84 6.66
CA GLU A 21 15.77 1.57 7.16
C GLU A 21 16.62 2.09 6.01
N ARG A 22 16.77 1.32 4.92
CA ARG A 22 17.46 1.79 3.73
C ARG A 22 16.77 2.99 3.10
N VAL A 23 15.44 2.97 3.01
CA VAL A 23 14.65 4.12 2.52
C VAL A 23 14.85 5.33 3.44
N ARG A 24 14.76 5.14 4.78
CA ARG A 24 15.02 6.21 5.75
C ARG A 24 16.37 6.87 5.51
N GLN A 25 17.44 6.07 5.39
CA GLN A 25 18.81 6.58 5.16
C GLN A 25 18.91 7.39 3.88
N LEU A 26 18.35 6.88 2.77
CA LEU A 26 18.38 7.57 1.47
C LEU A 26 17.61 8.90 1.46
N VAL A 27 16.56 8.99 2.28
CA VAL A 27 15.79 10.23 2.45
C VAL A 27 16.56 11.21 3.36
N ASP A 28 17.12 10.71 4.48
CA ASP A 28 17.91 11.49 5.43
C ASP A 28 19.12 12.16 4.77
N GLU A 29 19.80 11.44 3.84
CA GLU A 29 20.91 11.96 3.06
C GLU A 29 20.54 13.15 2.13
N LYS A 30 19.24 13.34 1.86
CA LYS A 30 18.72 14.35 0.92
C LYS A 30 18.06 15.55 1.62
N LEU A 31 17.84 15.45 2.91
CA LEU A 31 17.10 16.45 3.68
C LEU A 31 18.00 17.08 4.74
N ASP A 32 17.79 18.36 5.02
CA ASP A 32 18.52 19.12 6.04
C ASP A 32 17.91 18.97 7.46
N PHE A 33 16.99 18.04 7.64
CA PHE A 33 16.31 17.74 8.92
C PHE A 33 16.24 16.23 9.17
N PRO A 34 16.19 15.78 10.43
CA PRO A 34 16.30 14.38 10.77
C PRO A 34 15.10 13.56 10.26
N VAL A 35 15.37 12.32 9.83
CA VAL A 35 14.37 11.38 9.38
C VAL A 35 14.31 10.18 10.33
N TYR A 36 13.14 9.91 10.86
CA TYR A 36 12.88 8.83 11.81
C TYR A 36 12.09 7.70 11.15
N LEU A 37 12.35 6.47 11.54
CA LEU A 37 11.57 5.30 11.13
C LEU A 37 10.79 4.76 12.33
N GLY A 38 9.47 4.65 12.20
CA GLY A 38 8.60 4.02 13.18
C GLY A 38 7.80 2.89 12.57
N MET A 39 7.82 1.72 13.21
CA MET A 39 7.08 0.54 12.76
C MET A 39 5.76 0.42 13.51
N ARG A 40 4.66 0.14 12.78
CA ARG A 40 3.35 -0.12 13.41
C ARG A 40 3.40 -1.38 14.29
N TYR A 41 4.15 -2.39 13.84
CA TYR A 41 4.40 -3.65 14.56
C TYR A 41 5.89 -3.97 14.56
N GLY A 42 6.42 -4.37 15.71
CA GLY A 42 7.85 -4.66 15.87
C GLY A 42 8.69 -3.41 16.18
N GLU A 43 9.99 -3.51 15.91
CA GLU A 43 10.97 -2.46 16.20
C GLU A 43 11.55 -1.86 14.90
N PRO A 44 11.92 -0.55 14.94
CA PRO A 44 11.71 0.43 16.01
C PRO A 44 10.23 0.77 16.19
N SER A 45 9.73 0.67 17.41
CA SER A 45 8.30 0.88 17.67
C SER A 45 7.92 2.37 17.68
N ILE A 46 6.68 2.69 17.27
CA ILE A 46 6.18 4.08 17.30
C ILE A 46 6.39 4.74 18.66
N PRO A 47 6.08 4.11 19.83
CA PRO A 47 6.32 4.73 21.13
C PRO A 47 7.79 5.11 21.38
N ALA A 48 8.72 4.21 21.04
CA ALA A 48 10.15 4.45 21.22
C ALA A 48 10.67 5.58 20.32
N VAL A 49 10.19 5.62 19.08
CA VAL A 49 10.58 6.67 18.12
C VAL A 49 9.99 8.02 18.51
N VAL A 50 8.77 8.07 19.02
CA VAL A 50 8.20 9.35 19.56
C VAL A 50 9.00 9.83 20.77
N ASP A 51 9.49 8.94 21.65
CA ASP A 51 10.39 9.36 22.74
C ASP A 51 11.68 9.99 22.21
N GLN A 52 12.27 9.41 21.15
CA GLN A 52 13.45 9.98 20.52
C GLN A 52 13.14 11.37 19.91
N ILE A 53 12.07 11.49 19.11
CA ILE A 53 11.64 12.75 18.47
C ILE A 53 11.48 13.86 19.53
N LEU A 54 10.80 13.55 20.64
CA LEU A 54 10.62 14.51 21.72
C LEU A 54 11.92 14.84 22.46
N GLY A 55 12.80 13.85 22.62
CA GLY A 55 14.14 14.04 23.19
C GLY A 55 15.05 14.93 22.34
N ASP A 56 14.87 14.89 21.03
CA ASP A 56 15.60 15.73 20.06
C ASP A 56 15.00 17.14 19.94
N GLY A 57 13.91 17.44 20.67
CA GLY A 57 13.27 18.77 20.73
C GLY A 57 12.46 19.13 19.48
N VAL A 58 12.00 18.15 18.72
CA VAL A 58 11.17 18.37 17.53
C VAL A 58 9.78 18.84 17.94
N GLU A 59 9.30 19.93 17.33
CA GLU A 59 7.99 20.53 17.60
C GLU A 59 6.97 20.22 16.49
N GLU A 60 7.44 20.03 15.24
CA GLU A 60 6.62 19.73 14.07
C GLU A 60 7.11 18.45 13.39
N LEU A 61 6.20 17.56 13.06
CA LEU A 61 6.50 16.28 12.43
C LEU A 61 5.69 16.10 11.13
N PHE A 62 6.38 15.92 10.01
CA PHE A 62 5.76 15.46 8.77
C PHE A 62 5.79 13.93 8.72
N VAL A 63 4.62 13.31 8.64
CA VAL A 63 4.44 11.85 8.71
C VAL A 63 4.17 11.31 7.32
N ILE A 64 4.99 10.36 6.88
CA ILE A 64 4.81 9.64 5.61
C ILE A 64 4.48 8.18 5.92
N PRO A 65 3.20 7.79 5.99
CA PRO A 65 2.83 6.39 6.07
C PRO A 65 3.21 5.71 4.75
N LEU A 66 4.12 4.73 4.78
CA LEU A 66 4.58 4.02 3.57
C LEU A 66 3.53 3.02 3.05
N TYR A 67 2.28 3.48 2.99
CA TYR A 67 1.13 2.78 2.41
C TYR A 67 0.52 3.67 1.34
N PRO A 68 0.80 3.42 0.05
CA PRO A 68 0.26 4.25 -1.03
C PRO A 68 -1.26 4.23 -1.10
N HIS A 69 -1.88 3.13 -0.65
CA HIS A 69 -3.33 2.94 -0.63
C HIS A 69 -3.87 3.05 0.79
N TYR A 70 -5.02 3.72 0.97
CA TYR A 70 -5.71 3.72 2.24
C TYR A 70 -6.31 2.36 2.55
N ALA A 71 -6.06 1.86 3.73
CA ALA A 71 -6.85 0.78 4.36
C ALA A 71 -6.85 0.96 5.88
N ALA A 72 -7.99 0.67 6.53
CA ALA A 72 -8.10 0.77 7.97
C ALA A 72 -7.12 -0.17 8.71
N SER A 73 -6.72 -1.27 8.08
CA SER A 73 -5.79 -2.26 8.63
C SER A 73 -4.30 -1.92 8.43
N SER A 74 -3.97 -0.88 7.67
CA SER A 74 -2.59 -0.45 7.39
C SER A 74 -2.40 1.04 7.64
N TYR A 75 -2.76 1.90 6.69
CA TYR A 75 -2.61 3.35 6.77
C TYR A 75 -3.23 3.92 8.05
N GLU A 76 -4.55 3.74 8.23
CA GLU A 76 -5.29 4.33 9.35
C GLU A 76 -4.76 3.86 10.71
N THR A 77 -4.53 2.56 10.88
CA THR A 77 -4.04 2.03 12.18
C THR A 77 -2.64 2.52 12.54
N ALA A 78 -1.78 2.84 11.55
CA ALA A 78 -0.47 3.40 11.82
C ALA A 78 -0.56 4.86 12.27
N VAL A 79 -1.37 5.65 11.57
CA VAL A 79 -1.62 7.07 11.89
C VAL A 79 -2.28 7.21 13.26
N VAL A 80 -3.37 6.49 13.50
CA VAL A 80 -4.08 6.50 14.79
C VAL A 80 -3.14 6.11 15.93
N ARG A 81 -2.28 5.08 15.74
CA ARG A 81 -1.35 4.69 16.81
C ARG A 81 -0.32 5.78 17.11
N LEU A 82 0.15 6.50 16.12
CA LEU A 82 1.05 7.65 16.34
C LEU A 82 0.35 8.74 17.15
N GLU A 83 -0.88 9.11 16.77
CA GLU A 83 -1.68 10.12 17.49
C GLU A 83 -1.96 9.73 18.93
N GLU A 84 -2.35 8.46 19.16
CA GLU A 84 -2.54 7.91 20.51
C GLU A 84 -1.27 8.05 21.36
N VAL A 85 -0.11 7.68 20.82
CA VAL A 85 1.17 7.76 21.55
C VAL A 85 1.54 9.20 21.90
N ILE A 86 1.36 10.14 20.96
CA ILE A 86 1.59 11.57 21.22
C ILE A 86 0.68 12.06 22.36
N GLN A 87 -0.59 11.66 22.33
CA GLN A 87 -1.55 12.00 23.38
C GLN A 87 -1.21 11.33 24.72
N GLU A 88 -0.85 10.04 24.74
CA GLU A 88 -0.43 9.30 25.93
C GLU A 88 0.76 9.97 26.64
N LYS A 89 1.67 10.58 25.85
CA LYS A 89 2.84 11.31 26.35
C LYS A 89 2.54 12.75 26.77
N GLY A 90 1.32 13.22 26.57
CA GLY A 90 0.93 14.62 26.88
C GLY A 90 1.70 15.65 26.07
N SER A 91 2.20 15.27 24.88
CA SER A 91 2.99 16.13 24.02
C SER A 91 2.14 17.08 23.19
N LYS A 92 2.74 18.23 22.82
CA LYS A 92 2.17 19.21 21.88
C LYS A 92 2.79 19.10 20.48
N LEU A 93 3.45 17.97 20.18
CA LEU A 93 4.04 17.71 18.88
C LEU A 93 2.97 17.86 17.80
N GLU A 94 3.16 18.82 16.90
CA GLU A 94 2.26 19.03 15.77
C GLU A 94 2.56 18.04 14.66
N THR A 95 1.52 17.46 14.07
CA THR A 95 1.71 16.47 12.99
C THR A 95 0.97 16.86 11.73
N THR A 96 1.66 16.78 10.60
CA THR A 96 1.07 16.83 9.26
C THR A 96 1.27 15.49 8.58
N GLN A 97 0.21 14.91 8.01
CA GLN A 97 0.24 13.57 7.44
C GLN A 97 0.13 13.60 5.92
N MET A 98 1.03 12.89 5.25
CA MET A 98 0.89 12.63 3.82
C MET A 98 -0.34 11.78 3.56
N GLN A 99 -1.20 12.24 2.66
CA GLN A 99 -2.36 11.47 2.23
C GLN A 99 -1.95 10.26 1.38
N PRO A 100 -2.82 9.25 1.21
CA PRO A 100 -2.56 8.14 0.30
C PRO A 100 -2.16 8.64 -1.09
N PHE A 101 -1.02 8.18 -1.58
CA PHE A 101 -0.36 8.68 -2.79
C PHE A 101 -0.45 7.69 -3.97
N TYR A 102 -1.50 6.88 -3.98
CA TYR A 102 -1.76 5.81 -4.94
C TYR A 102 -1.76 6.22 -6.42
N GLY A 103 -2.02 7.49 -6.70
CA GLY A 103 -2.05 8.05 -8.05
C GLY A 103 -1.05 9.20 -8.25
N ASP A 104 -0.08 9.33 -7.36
CA ASP A 104 0.98 10.33 -7.50
C ASP A 104 1.88 10.00 -8.69
N ASP A 105 2.17 10.99 -9.53
CA ASP A 105 2.91 10.80 -10.78
C ASP A 105 4.35 10.30 -10.54
N ASP A 106 5.02 10.76 -9.49
CA ASP A 106 6.37 10.33 -9.15
C ASP A 106 6.36 8.89 -8.62
N TYR A 107 5.36 8.54 -7.82
CA TYR A 107 5.16 7.16 -7.35
C TYR A 107 4.90 6.21 -8.52
N ILE A 108 4.01 6.56 -9.42
CA ILE A 108 3.72 5.76 -10.63
C ILE A 108 4.95 5.66 -11.53
N GLY A 109 5.67 6.77 -11.73
CA GLY A 109 6.93 6.79 -12.48
C GLY A 109 7.98 5.85 -11.89
N ALA A 110 8.12 5.85 -10.56
CA ALA A 110 9.03 4.94 -9.85
C ALA A 110 8.63 3.46 -10.01
N LEU A 111 7.33 3.15 -9.97
CA LEU A 111 6.84 1.78 -10.21
C LEU A 111 7.16 1.32 -11.64
N VAL A 112 6.92 2.16 -12.64
CA VAL A 112 7.22 1.83 -14.06
C VAL A 112 8.73 1.64 -14.26
N GLU A 113 9.55 2.51 -13.66
CA GLU A 113 11.00 2.39 -13.72
C GLU A 113 11.49 1.07 -13.10
N THR A 114 10.96 0.72 -11.92
CA THR A 114 11.30 -0.54 -11.24
C THR A 114 10.92 -1.77 -12.07
N ALA A 115 9.82 -1.70 -12.82
CA ALA A 115 9.34 -2.80 -13.68
C ALA A 115 9.98 -2.82 -15.09
N ARG A 116 10.80 -1.84 -15.44
CA ARG A 116 11.32 -1.63 -16.82
C ARG A 116 11.92 -2.89 -17.44
N GLU A 117 12.79 -3.58 -16.71
CA GLU A 117 13.46 -4.79 -17.23
C GLU A 117 12.47 -5.94 -17.44
N ASP A 118 11.50 -6.10 -16.56
CA ASP A 118 10.49 -7.14 -16.69
C ASP A 118 9.51 -6.82 -17.82
N LEU A 119 9.10 -5.55 -17.96
CA LEU A 119 8.24 -5.08 -19.05
C LEU A 119 8.90 -5.21 -20.44
N ALA A 120 10.23 -5.22 -20.50
CA ALA A 120 10.96 -5.45 -21.75
C ALA A 120 11.02 -6.93 -22.18
N ARG A 121 10.58 -7.87 -21.34
CA ARG A 121 10.51 -9.30 -21.66
C ARG A 121 9.35 -9.58 -22.60
N ASP A 122 9.41 -10.72 -23.27
CA ASP A 122 8.31 -11.22 -24.09
C ASP A 122 7.24 -11.86 -23.19
N TYR A 123 6.08 -11.18 -23.05
CA TYR A 123 4.92 -11.67 -22.30
C TYR A 123 3.61 -11.45 -23.07
N ASP A 124 2.63 -12.29 -22.80
CA ASP A 124 1.31 -12.22 -23.42
C ASP A 124 0.36 -11.30 -22.64
N HIS A 125 0.51 -11.26 -21.29
CA HIS A 125 -0.39 -10.53 -20.40
C HIS A 125 0.31 -10.12 -19.11
N LEU A 126 0.01 -8.91 -18.61
CA LEU A 126 0.43 -8.40 -17.31
C LEU A 126 -0.68 -8.60 -16.28
N LEU A 127 -0.40 -9.29 -15.16
CA LEU A 127 -1.33 -9.44 -14.05
C LEU A 127 -0.86 -8.64 -12.85
N MET A 128 -1.51 -7.52 -12.57
CA MET A 128 -1.24 -6.72 -11.39
C MET A 128 -1.97 -7.29 -10.17
N SER A 129 -1.21 -7.88 -9.24
CA SER A 129 -1.76 -8.55 -8.06
C SER A 129 -1.59 -7.70 -6.81
N PHE A 130 -2.70 -7.24 -6.24
CA PHE A 130 -2.74 -6.50 -4.98
C PHE A 130 -3.12 -7.40 -3.81
N HIS A 131 -2.77 -7.02 -2.59
CA HIS A 131 -3.29 -7.70 -1.41
C HIS A 131 -4.80 -7.43 -1.31
N GLY A 132 -5.61 -8.48 -1.23
CA GLY A 132 -7.05 -8.35 -1.02
C GLY A 132 -7.38 -7.93 0.42
N ILE A 133 -8.55 -7.32 0.61
CA ILE A 133 -9.15 -7.10 1.93
C ILE A 133 -10.59 -7.62 1.96
N PRO A 134 -11.14 -7.93 3.15
CA PRO A 134 -12.56 -8.34 3.26
C PRO A 134 -13.51 -7.26 2.75
N ILE A 135 -14.55 -7.65 2.03
CA ILE A 135 -15.57 -6.72 1.48
C ILE A 135 -16.21 -5.84 2.57
N ARG A 136 -16.36 -6.35 3.79
CA ARG A 136 -16.87 -5.56 4.92
C ARG A 136 -15.99 -4.32 5.24
N HIS A 137 -14.66 -4.38 4.96
CA HIS A 137 -13.77 -3.23 5.15
C HIS A 137 -14.03 -2.16 4.10
N LEU A 138 -14.30 -2.55 2.84
CA LEU A 138 -14.69 -1.60 1.79
C LEU A 138 -15.99 -0.89 2.12
N ARG A 139 -16.99 -1.64 2.57
CA ARG A 139 -18.30 -1.06 2.98
C ARG A 139 -18.16 -0.08 4.14
N LYS A 140 -17.28 -0.40 5.11
CA LYS A 140 -17.02 0.49 6.25
C LYS A 140 -16.35 1.81 5.82
N ALA A 141 -15.58 1.80 4.73
CA ALA A 141 -14.94 3.00 4.18
C ALA A 141 -15.92 3.95 3.47
N ASP A 142 -17.17 3.53 3.24
CA ASP A 142 -18.25 4.37 2.70
C ASP A 142 -19.31 4.67 3.76
N PRO A 143 -19.20 5.82 4.47
CA PRO A 143 -20.19 6.18 5.50
C PRO A 143 -21.61 6.38 4.97
N SER A 144 -21.78 6.64 3.66
CA SER A 144 -23.10 6.80 3.05
C SER A 144 -23.88 5.48 2.98
N GLY A 145 -23.16 4.34 2.93
CA GLY A 145 -23.72 3.00 2.75
C GLY A 145 -24.46 2.79 1.43
N SER A 146 -24.38 3.73 0.49
CA SER A 146 -25.19 3.75 -0.74
C SER A 146 -24.37 3.64 -2.03
N HIS A 147 -23.04 3.68 -1.95
CA HIS A 147 -22.18 3.67 -3.13
C HIS A 147 -21.26 2.44 -3.19
N CYS A 148 -20.35 2.27 -2.22
CA CYS A 148 -19.34 1.22 -2.26
C CYS A 148 -19.97 -0.18 -2.16
N GLN A 149 -19.72 -1.04 -3.16
CA GLN A 149 -20.32 -2.39 -3.26
C GLN A 149 -21.86 -2.41 -3.37
N VAL A 150 -22.48 -1.28 -3.69
CA VAL A 150 -23.90 -1.11 -3.97
C VAL A 150 -24.09 -0.73 -5.43
N VAL A 151 -23.33 0.25 -5.91
CA VAL A 151 -23.30 0.61 -7.33
C VAL A 151 -22.32 -0.31 -8.05
N GLU A 152 -22.72 -0.92 -9.16
CA GLU A 152 -21.91 -1.86 -9.93
C GLU A 152 -20.58 -1.23 -10.38
N THR A 153 -20.64 0.00 -10.86
CA THR A 153 -19.47 0.81 -11.32
C THR A 153 -18.91 1.70 -10.22
N CYS A 154 -19.03 1.31 -8.95
CA CYS A 154 -18.70 2.17 -7.81
C CYS A 154 -17.26 2.71 -7.82
N CYS A 155 -16.29 1.99 -8.40
CA CYS A 155 -14.91 2.47 -8.52
C CYS A 155 -14.67 3.41 -9.72
N GLU A 156 -15.62 3.52 -10.62
CA GLU A 156 -15.55 4.34 -11.84
C GLU A 156 -16.40 5.61 -11.71
N THR A 157 -17.50 5.51 -10.96
CA THR A 157 -18.41 6.63 -10.71
C THR A 157 -17.85 7.51 -9.59
N PRO A 158 -17.47 8.78 -9.84
CA PRO A 158 -16.87 9.65 -8.83
C PRO A 158 -17.73 9.76 -7.57
N HIS A 159 -17.11 9.53 -6.41
CA HIS A 159 -17.77 9.61 -5.12
C HIS A 159 -16.77 9.94 -4.00
N PRO A 160 -17.16 10.69 -2.96
CA PRO A 160 -16.25 11.05 -1.85
C PRO A 160 -15.60 9.86 -1.13
N CYS A 161 -16.24 8.68 -1.10
CA CYS A 161 -15.65 7.49 -0.50
C CYS A 161 -14.38 7.01 -1.22
N HIS A 162 -14.09 7.47 -2.44
CA HIS A 162 -12.86 7.14 -3.14
C HIS A 162 -11.61 7.59 -2.38
N ASN A 163 -11.69 8.65 -1.58
CA ASN A 163 -10.56 9.12 -0.76
C ASN A 163 -10.08 8.07 0.26
N THR A 164 -10.93 7.12 0.63
CA THR A 164 -10.65 6.08 1.61
C THR A 164 -10.96 4.66 1.10
N CYS A 165 -11.22 4.50 -0.20
CA CYS A 165 -11.56 3.21 -0.78
C CYS A 165 -10.31 2.49 -1.31
N TYR A 166 -9.84 1.48 -0.59
CA TYR A 166 -8.69 0.65 -0.98
C TYR A 166 -8.80 0.07 -2.39
N ARG A 167 -10.01 -0.41 -2.78
CA ARG A 167 -10.24 -0.99 -4.11
C ARG A 167 -10.08 0.06 -5.21
N HIS A 168 -10.67 1.25 -5.02
CA HIS A 168 -10.50 2.37 -5.97
C HIS A 168 -9.03 2.73 -6.11
N HIS A 169 -8.31 2.90 -4.99
CA HIS A 169 -6.87 3.23 -5.01
C HIS A 169 -6.04 2.19 -5.77
N SER A 170 -6.27 0.89 -5.51
CA SER A 170 -5.55 -0.19 -6.19
C SER A 170 -5.82 -0.19 -7.70
N LEU A 171 -7.08 -0.02 -8.10
CA LEU A 171 -7.46 0.04 -9.51
C LEU A 171 -6.90 1.28 -10.21
N GLU A 172 -6.87 2.42 -9.52
CA GLU A 172 -6.31 3.64 -10.07
C GLU A 172 -4.80 3.57 -10.25
N THR A 173 -4.07 3.03 -9.27
CA THR A 173 -2.64 2.73 -9.42
C THR A 173 -2.38 1.86 -10.66
N ALA A 174 -3.18 0.80 -10.83
CA ALA A 174 -3.04 -0.09 -11.98
C ALA A 174 -3.28 0.64 -13.31
N ARG A 175 -4.37 1.43 -13.41
CA ARG A 175 -4.71 2.20 -14.62
C ARG A 175 -3.60 3.22 -14.97
N GLN A 176 -3.11 3.94 -13.98
CA GLN A 176 -2.05 4.92 -14.21
C GLN A 176 -0.72 4.28 -14.57
N PHE A 177 -0.37 3.16 -13.91
CA PHE A 177 0.81 2.37 -14.25
C PHE A 177 0.79 1.92 -15.72
N VAL A 178 -0.28 1.26 -16.16
CA VAL A 178 -0.35 0.74 -17.54
C VAL A 178 -0.40 1.86 -18.56
N LYS A 179 -1.06 2.97 -18.26
CA LYS A 179 -1.05 4.17 -19.09
C LYS A 179 0.36 4.75 -19.23
N SER A 180 1.08 4.90 -18.12
CA SER A 180 2.45 5.42 -18.09
C SER A 180 3.44 4.48 -18.79
N ALA A 181 3.25 3.16 -18.65
CA ALA A 181 4.07 2.13 -19.30
C ALA A 181 3.68 1.88 -20.77
N GLY A 182 2.59 2.46 -21.27
CA GLY A 182 2.12 2.27 -22.66
C GLY A 182 1.58 0.86 -22.94
N ILE A 183 1.01 0.18 -21.92
CA ILE A 183 0.48 -1.18 -22.04
C ILE A 183 -0.95 -1.12 -22.59
N PRO A 184 -1.30 -1.85 -23.68
CA PRO A 184 -2.65 -1.88 -24.24
C PRO A 184 -3.69 -2.44 -23.27
N ASP A 185 -4.95 -1.97 -23.37
CA ASP A 185 -6.04 -2.33 -22.45
C ASP A 185 -6.37 -3.82 -22.43
N ASP A 186 -6.17 -4.52 -23.52
CA ASP A 186 -6.40 -5.97 -23.64
C ASP A 186 -5.24 -6.83 -23.11
N LYS A 187 -4.15 -6.20 -22.69
CA LYS A 187 -2.90 -6.88 -22.27
C LYS A 187 -2.66 -6.88 -20.76
N TRP A 188 -3.62 -6.44 -19.96
CA TRP A 188 -3.47 -6.42 -18.52
C TRP A 188 -4.77 -6.70 -17.78
N SER A 189 -4.63 -7.14 -16.54
CA SER A 189 -5.75 -7.26 -15.59
C SER A 189 -5.28 -7.07 -14.15
N VAL A 190 -6.25 -6.89 -13.25
CA VAL A 190 -6.02 -6.77 -11.80
C VAL A 190 -6.59 -7.98 -11.09
N SER A 191 -5.89 -8.44 -10.07
CA SER A 191 -6.36 -9.48 -9.15
C SER A 191 -6.01 -9.17 -7.71
N PHE A 192 -6.64 -9.91 -6.77
CA PHE A 192 -6.44 -9.73 -5.35
C PHE A 192 -6.05 -11.06 -4.70
N GLN A 193 -4.92 -11.02 -3.96
CA GLN A 193 -4.34 -12.19 -3.28
C GLN A 193 -4.63 -12.21 -1.78
N SER A 194 -4.17 -13.27 -1.12
CA SER A 194 -4.06 -13.39 0.34
C SER A 194 -5.39 -13.51 1.09
N ARG A 195 -6.46 -13.96 0.42
CA ARG A 195 -7.73 -14.23 1.12
C ARG A 195 -7.53 -15.20 2.29
N LEU A 196 -8.19 -14.90 3.40
CA LEU A 196 -8.12 -15.70 4.62
C LEU A 196 -9.51 -15.89 5.24
N GLY A 197 -9.78 -17.10 5.77
CA GLY A 197 -11.01 -17.38 6.46
C GLY A 197 -12.20 -17.59 5.51
N ARG A 198 -13.42 -17.30 6.02
CA ARG A 198 -14.68 -17.54 5.31
C ARG A 198 -15.39 -16.26 4.85
N ASP A 199 -14.89 -15.10 5.25
CA ASP A 199 -15.45 -13.83 4.80
C ASP A 199 -15.28 -13.67 3.28
N PRO A 200 -16.20 -12.98 2.60
CA PRO A 200 -16.01 -12.55 1.22
C PRO A 200 -14.86 -11.53 1.15
N TRP A 201 -13.91 -11.76 0.25
CA TRP A 201 -12.78 -10.87 -0.03
C TRP A 201 -12.93 -10.22 -1.40
N MET A 202 -12.08 -9.22 -1.67
CA MET A 202 -12.01 -8.58 -2.97
C MET A 202 -11.70 -9.58 -4.08
N GLU A 203 -12.39 -9.44 -5.20
CA GLU A 203 -12.25 -10.26 -6.39
C GLU A 203 -11.84 -9.38 -7.60
N PRO A 204 -11.25 -10.01 -8.68
CA PRO A 204 -11.01 -11.45 -8.87
C PRO A 204 -9.84 -11.97 -8.00
N TYR A 205 -9.92 -13.22 -7.55
CA TYR A 205 -8.82 -13.84 -6.82
C TYR A 205 -7.67 -14.21 -7.75
N THR A 206 -6.42 -13.96 -7.33
CA THR A 206 -5.22 -14.15 -8.16
C THR A 206 -5.08 -15.58 -8.68
N ASP A 207 -5.33 -16.60 -7.83
CA ASP A 207 -5.27 -18.01 -8.23
C ASP A 207 -6.30 -18.35 -9.31
N GLN A 208 -7.51 -17.80 -9.23
CA GLN A 208 -8.57 -17.99 -10.21
C GLN A 208 -8.29 -17.22 -11.51
N GLU A 209 -7.78 -16.00 -11.40
CA GLU A 209 -7.46 -15.17 -12.55
C GLU A 209 -6.32 -15.78 -13.40
N ILE A 210 -5.28 -16.31 -12.76
CA ILE A 210 -4.22 -17.06 -13.44
C ILE A 210 -4.81 -18.27 -14.19
N ALA A 211 -5.72 -19.03 -13.56
CA ALA A 211 -6.35 -20.17 -14.19
C ALA A 211 -7.26 -19.76 -15.37
N ARG A 212 -7.95 -18.61 -15.27
CA ARG A 212 -8.76 -18.04 -16.36
C ARG A 212 -7.88 -17.65 -17.55
N LEU A 213 -6.84 -16.85 -17.30
CA LEU A 213 -5.91 -16.40 -18.34
C LEU A 213 -5.24 -17.57 -19.07
N ALA A 214 -4.85 -18.62 -18.36
CA ALA A 214 -4.31 -19.83 -18.97
C ALA A 214 -5.32 -20.55 -19.90
N LYS A 215 -6.62 -20.60 -19.53
CA LYS A 215 -7.69 -21.13 -20.39
C LYS A 215 -7.91 -20.26 -21.63
N ASP A 216 -7.74 -18.95 -21.51
CA ASP A 216 -7.87 -17.99 -22.61
C ASP A 216 -6.64 -17.97 -23.53
N GLY A 217 -5.65 -18.84 -23.25
CA GLY A 217 -4.49 -19.06 -24.12
C GLY A 217 -3.25 -18.24 -23.77
N VAL A 218 -3.25 -17.50 -22.66
CA VAL A 218 -2.05 -16.82 -22.14
C VAL A 218 -1.01 -17.86 -21.74
N LYS A 219 0.19 -17.77 -22.28
CA LYS A 219 1.30 -18.69 -22.03
C LYS A 219 2.41 -18.07 -21.19
N LYS A 220 2.59 -16.76 -21.34
CA LYS A 220 3.61 -15.99 -20.64
C LYS A 220 2.93 -14.87 -19.86
N LEU A 221 2.84 -15.07 -18.57
CA LEU A 221 2.27 -14.10 -17.64
C LEU A 221 3.41 -13.33 -16.95
N LEU A 222 3.32 -12.00 -16.96
CA LEU A 222 4.16 -11.11 -16.17
C LEU A 222 3.39 -10.67 -14.93
#